data_3b4a4c9b65ec04efa848c31008332557
#
_entry.id   3b4a4c9b65ec04efa848c31008332557
#
_cell.length_a   1.000
_cell.length_b   1.000
_cell.length_c   1.000
_cell.angle_alpha   90.00
_cell.angle_beta   90.00
_cell.angle_gamma   90.00
#
_symmetry.space_group_name_H-M   'P 1'
#
loop_
_entity.id
_entity.type
_entity.pdbx_description
1 polymer ?
#
loop_
_entity_poly.entity_id
_entity_poly.type
_entity_poly.pdbx_seq_one_letter_code
_entity_poly.pdbx_strand_id
1 'polypeptide(L)'
;MLIEDVLTEFKRTHLEHIEDIVITDGYEGGKAVVEYFRGLLLTLKGSSSEAMSVSVKWDGAPAVVCGTNPDNGKFFVGTKSVFAKNAKINYTKRDIANNHGTDDLGQKLLKCLVHLKKLNIQGVVQGDLLFTDEDITRKNVDGKPNLTFTPNTITYAVPEASDLGKQIDRAKVGIIFHTTYVGESLADMNAQGGADVSSFAKSNDVFFDNATYKDVSGSAKFTDEETKHI
;
A
#
# COMPACT_ATOMS: atom_id res chain seq x y z
N MET A 1 -24.64 -12.48 5.22
CA MET A 1 -23.74 -12.67 4.08
C MET A 1 -22.82 -11.46 4.11
N LEU A 2 -21.58 -11.68 4.54
CA LEU A 2 -20.59 -10.61 4.65
C LEU A 2 -20.17 -10.17 3.23
N ILE A 3 -19.81 -8.90 3.08
CA ILE A 3 -19.31 -8.35 1.79
C ILE A 3 -18.12 -9.18 1.28
N GLU A 4 -17.31 -9.74 2.18
CA GLU A 4 -16.23 -10.67 1.84
C GLU A 4 -16.68 -11.89 1.05
N ASP A 5 -17.88 -12.45 1.34
CA ASP A 5 -18.38 -13.66 0.65
C ASP A 5 -18.77 -13.37 -0.81
N VAL A 6 -19.17 -12.14 -1.15
CA VAL A 6 -19.55 -11.76 -2.53
C VAL A 6 -18.33 -11.42 -3.37
N LEU A 7 -17.21 -11.01 -2.74
CA LEU A 7 -16.00 -10.58 -3.43
C LEU A 7 -14.99 -11.72 -3.70
N THR A 8 -15.24 -12.94 -3.21
CA THR A 8 -14.29 -14.08 -3.29
C THR A 8 -14.38 -14.90 -4.58
N GLU A 9 -15.41 -14.71 -5.41
CA GLU A 9 -15.56 -15.49 -6.65
C GLU A 9 -14.65 -15.08 -7.81
N PHE A 10 -14.04 -13.87 -7.75
CA PHE A 10 -13.17 -13.38 -8.83
C PHE A 10 -11.73 -13.22 -8.36
N LYS A 11 -10.78 -13.74 -9.13
CA LYS A 11 -9.36 -13.52 -8.91
C LYS A 11 -9.03 -12.03 -9.03
N ARG A 12 -8.70 -11.39 -7.90
CA ARG A 12 -8.35 -9.97 -7.83
C ARG A 12 -6.86 -9.82 -7.61
N THR A 13 -6.17 -9.27 -8.58
CA THR A 13 -4.74 -8.98 -8.50
C THR A 13 -4.45 -7.55 -8.03
N HIS A 14 -5.48 -6.76 -7.77
CA HIS A 14 -5.40 -5.41 -7.20
C HIS A 14 -6.73 -5.03 -6.54
N LEU A 15 -6.69 -4.03 -5.67
CA LEU A 15 -7.91 -3.41 -5.15
C LEU A 15 -8.52 -2.56 -6.25
N GLU A 16 -9.82 -2.71 -6.46
CA GLU A 16 -10.58 -1.98 -7.48
C GLU A 16 -11.24 -0.75 -6.87
N HIS A 17 -11.56 0.22 -7.70
CA HIS A 17 -12.38 1.34 -7.31
C HIS A 17 -13.85 0.90 -7.21
N ILE A 18 -14.62 1.55 -6.34
CA ILE A 18 -16.04 1.22 -6.15
C ILE A 18 -16.84 1.35 -7.45
N GLU A 19 -16.53 2.36 -8.27
CA GLU A 19 -17.16 2.55 -9.56
C GLU A 19 -16.86 1.42 -10.55
N ASP A 20 -15.66 0.85 -10.49
CA ASP A 20 -15.28 -0.28 -11.35
C ASP A 20 -16.11 -1.53 -11.02
N ILE A 21 -16.38 -1.77 -9.73
CA ILE A 21 -17.24 -2.89 -9.28
C ILE A 21 -18.65 -2.79 -9.87
N VAL A 22 -19.21 -1.58 -9.95
CA VAL A 22 -20.53 -1.39 -10.57
C VAL A 22 -20.52 -1.70 -12.06
N ILE A 23 -19.42 -1.34 -12.75
CA ILE A 23 -19.28 -1.53 -14.20
C ILE A 23 -19.01 -3.00 -14.53
N THR A 24 -18.09 -3.65 -13.78
CA THR A 24 -17.63 -5.00 -14.08
C THR A 24 -18.62 -6.07 -13.64
N ASP A 25 -19.22 -5.91 -12.45
CA ASP A 25 -20.08 -6.91 -11.83
C ASP A 25 -21.60 -6.59 -11.99
N GLY A 26 -21.90 -5.49 -12.71
CA GLY A 26 -23.27 -5.13 -13.09
C GLY A 26 -24.22 -4.96 -11.89
N TYR A 27 -25.38 -5.62 -11.93
CA TYR A 27 -26.42 -5.52 -10.89
C TYR A 27 -25.92 -5.96 -9.51
N GLU A 28 -25.21 -7.06 -9.41
CA GLU A 28 -24.69 -7.58 -8.13
C GLU A 28 -23.59 -6.66 -7.58
N GLY A 29 -22.73 -6.12 -8.44
CA GLY A 29 -21.76 -5.12 -8.05
C GLY A 29 -22.41 -3.84 -7.51
N GLY A 30 -23.43 -3.34 -8.20
CA GLY A 30 -24.20 -2.18 -7.75
C GLY A 30 -24.87 -2.41 -6.39
N LYS A 31 -25.44 -3.61 -6.18
CA LYS A 31 -26.03 -3.99 -4.89
C LYS A 31 -24.97 -4.02 -3.77
N ALA A 32 -23.83 -4.64 -4.03
CA ALA A 32 -22.71 -4.71 -3.06
C ALA A 32 -22.23 -3.31 -2.66
N VAL A 33 -22.10 -2.39 -3.61
CA VAL A 33 -21.71 -0.99 -3.37
C VAL A 33 -22.75 -0.26 -2.50
N VAL A 34 -24.03 -0.45 -2.76
CA VAL A 34 -25.11 0.17 -1.93
C VAL A 34 -25.05 -0.36 -0.49
N GLU A 35 -24.87 -1.66 -0.29
CA GLU A 35 -24.75 -2.25 1.05
C GLU A 35 -23.48 -1.77 1.77
N TYR A 36 -22.36 -1.60 1.04
CA TYR A 36 -21.15 -1.01 1.58
C TYR A 36 -21.40 0.41 2.11
N PHE A 37 -22.03 1.29 1.33
CA PHE A 37 -22.34 2.65 1.77
C PHE A 37 -23.33 2.69 2.94
N ARG A 38 -24.28 1.76 3.00
CA ARG A 38 -25.17 1.62 4.16
C ARG A 38 -24.42 1.22 5.42
N GLY A 39 -23.49 0.26 5.32
CA GLY A 39 -22.61 -0.14 6.42
C GLY A 39 -21.71 1.00 6.90
N LEU A 40 -21.11 1.75 5.98
CA LEU A 40 -20.31 2.94 6.28
C LEU A 40 -21.13 3.99 7.03
N LEU A 41 -22.34 4.29 6.55
CA LEU A 41 -23.25 5.24 7.20
C LEU A 41 -23.60 4.81 8.63
N LEU A 42 -23.92 3.53 8.86
CA LEU A 42 -24.23 3.01 10.18
C LEU A 42 -23.03 3.10 11.13
N THR A 43 -21.81 2.82 10.63
CA THR A 43 -20.57 2.94 11.39
C THR A 43 -20.32 4.39 11.79
N LEU A 44 -20.43 5.34 10.86
CA LEU A 44 -20.21 6.77 11.12
C LEU A 44 -21.31 7.40 12.00
N LYS A 45 -22.51 6.83 12.02
CA LYS A 45 -23.56 7.16 12.99
C LYS A 45 -23.29 6.60 14.39
N GLY A 46 -22.28 5.72 14.54
CA GLY A 46 -22.02 5.02 15.79
C GLY A 46 -23.07 3.98 16.16
N SER A 47 -23.86 3.52 15.17
CA SER A 47 -24.94 2.54 15.35
C SER A 47 -24.51 1.12 15.00
N SER A 48 -23.32 0.92 14.44
CA SER A 48 -22.74 -0.39 14.13
C SER A 48 -21.77 -0.81 15.20
N SER A 49 -21.79 -2.09 15.58
CA SER A 49 -20.78 -2.74 16.41
C SER A 49 -19.56 -3.24 15.58
N GLU A 50 -19.66 -3.18 14.27
CA GLU A 50 -18.59 -3.61 13.38
C GLU A 50 -17.59 -2.49 13.16
N ALA A 51 -16.29 -2.79 13.37
CA ALA A 51 -15.21 -1.86 13.11
C ALA A 51 -14.95 -1.82 11.59
N MET A 52 -15.06 -0.64 10.99
CA MET A 52 -14.66 -0.45 9.60
C MET A 52 -13.18 -0.04 9.56
N SER A 53 -12.41 -0.73 8.73
CA SER A 53 -11.01 -0.36 8.48
C SER A 53 -10.96 0.74 7.43
N VAL A 54 -10.31 1.85 7.78
CA VAL A 54 -10.08 2.98 6.87
C VAL A 54 -8.59 3.11 6.62
N SER A 55 -8.20 3.30 5.37
CA SER A 55 -6.81 3.52 4.98
C SER A 55 -6.64 4.89 4.32
N VAL A 56 -5.43 5.43 4.44
CA VAL A 56 -5.01 6.62 3.70
C VAL A 56 -4.49 6.18 2.35
N LYS A 57 -5.00 6.79 1.27
CA LYS A 57 -4.42 6.61 -0.06
C LYS A 57 -3.20 7.51 -0.19
N TRP A 58 -2.02 6.93 -0.04
CA TRP A 58 -0.76 7.62 -0.24
C TRP A 58 -0.50 7.83 -1.74
N ASP A 59 0.15 8.94 -2.09
CA ASP A 59 0.51 9.27 -3.47
C ASP A 59 1.95 8.82 -3.77
N GLY A 60 2.21 7.53 -3.64
CA GLY A 60 3.51 6.92 -3.91
C GLY A 60 3.62 6.33 -5.32
N ALA A 61 4.83 6.28 -5.87
CA ALA A 61 5.13 5.63 -7.14
C ALA A 61 6.61 5.19 -7.21
N PRO A 62 6.88 4.00 -7.77
CA PRO A 62 5.94 3.01 -8.28
C PRO A 62 5.24 2.22 -7.16
N ALA A 63 4.13 1.56 -7.48
CA ALA A 63 3.60 0.50 -6.64
C ALA A 63 4.52 -0.73 -6.72
N VAL A 64 5.00 -1.19 -5.56
CA VAL A 64 5.95 -2.30 -5.43
C VAL A 64 5.28 -3.49 -4.79
N VAL A 65 5.31 -4.63 -5.47
CA VAL A 65 4.93 -5.94 -4.92
C VAL A 65 6.20 -6.63 -4.46
N CYS A 66 6.24 -7.10 -3.21
CA CYS A 66 7.42 -7.78 -2.68
C CYS A 66 7.07 -8.77 -1.59
N GLY A 67 8.02 -9.65 -1.27
CA GLY A 67 7.87 -10.63 -0.22
C GLY A 67 8.52 -11.95 -0.56
N THR A 68 8.11 -13.01 0.14
CA THR A 68 8.59 -14.37 -0.08
C THR A 68 7.66 -15.07 -1.06
N ASN A 69 8.19 -15.47 -2.22
CA ASN A 69 7.44 -16.23 -3.20
C ASN A 69 7.10 -17.64 -2.65
N PRO A 70 5.81 -18.00 -2.52
CA PRO A 70 5.41 -19.31 -2.00
C PRO A 70 5.89 -20.48 -2.86
N ASP A 71 6.06 -20.28 -4.17
CA ASP A 71 6.46 -21.35 -5.09
C ASP A 71 7.91 -21.82 -4.86
N ASN A 72 8.79 -20.98 -4.29
CA ASN A 72 10.22 -21.30 -4.19
C ASN A 72 10.92 -20.75 -2.93
N GLY A 73 10.22 -20.07 -2.04
CA GLY A 73 10.75 -19.52 -0.80
C GLY A 73 11.75 -18.36 -0.96
N LYS A 74 11.91 -17.78 -2.16
CA LYS A 74 12.86 -16.70 -2.41
C LYS A 74 12.18 -15.33 -2.27
N PHE A 75 12.89 -14.39 -1.65
CA PHE A 75 12.46 -13.00 -1.64
C PHE A 75 12.54 -12.40 -3.05
N PHE A 76 11.50 -11.67 -3.44
CA PHE A 76 11.41 -11.00 -4.73
C PHE A 76 10.86 -9.58 -4.60
N VAL A 77 11.07 -8.79 -5.63
CA VAL A 77 10.36 -7.52 -5.86
C VAL A 77 9.87 -7.44 -7.30
N GLY A 78 8.82 -6.67 -7.51
CA GLY A 78 8.31 -6.34 -8.83
C GLY A 78 7.23 -5.28 -8.77
N THR A 79 6.55 -5.08 -9.87
CA THR A 79 5.31 -4.30 -9.97
C THR A 79 4.13 -5.26 -10.07
N LYS A 80 2.91 -4.76 -10.31
CA LYS A 80 1.74 -5.62 -10.60
C LYS A 80 1.99 -6.64 -11.72
N SER A 81 3.00 -6.43 -12.56
CA SER A 81 3.39 -7.38 -13.61
C SER A 81 3.85 -8.75 -13.10
N VAL A 82 4.10 -8.92 -11.80
CA VAL A 82 4.37 -10.23 -11.19
C VAL A 82 3.19 -11.19 -11.32
N PHE A 83 1.97 -10.66 -11.47
CA PHE A 83 0.72 -11.43 -11.65
C PHE A 83 0.29 -11.55 -13.12
N ALA A 84 1.06 -11.01 -14.05
CA ALA A 84 0.74 -11.09 -15.47
C ALA A 84 0.97 -12.50 -16.04
N LYS A 85 0.33 -12.81 -17.18
CA LYS A 85 0.54 -14.08 -17.90
C LYS A 85 2.03 -14.36 -18.16
N ASN A 86 2.81 -13.31 -18.48
CA ASN A 86 4.27 -13.35 -18.57
C ASN A 86 4.82 -12.62 -17.34
N ALA A 87 4.82 -13.29 -16.19
CA ALA A 87 5.16 -12.70 -14.91
C ALA A 87 6.60 -12.15 -14.89
N LYS A 88 6.74 -10.90 -14.44
CA LYS A 88 8.04 -10.23 -14.28
C LYS A 88 8.44 -10.23 -12.81
N ILE A 89 8.99 -11.35 -12.35
CA ILE A 89 9.42 -11.56 -10.97
C ILE A 89 10.93 -11.33 -10.89
N ASN A 90 11.39 -10.53 -9.93
CA ASN A 90 12.81 -10.16 -9.85
C ASN A 90 13.40 -10.65 -8.54
N TYR A 91 14.29 -11.61 -8.60
CA TYR A 91 15.09 -12.13 -7.49
C TYR A 91 16.50 -11.56 -7.47
N THR A 92 16.97 -11.04 -8.61
CA THR A 92 18.34 -10.56 -8.82
C THR A 92 18.34 -9.23 -9.60
N LYS A 93 19.48 -8.52 -9.52
CA LYS A 93 19.74 -7.33 -10.34
C LYS A 93 19.57 -7.61 -11.84
N ARG A 94 19.97 -8.81 -12.29
CA ARG A 94 19.85 -9.21 -13.70
C ARG A 94 18.40 -9.34 -14.13
N ASP A 95 17.56 -9.91 -13.26
CA ASP A 95 16.11 -10.01 -13.54
C ASP A 95 15.49 -8.63 -13.70
N ILE A 96 15.84 -7.68 -12.82
CA ILE A 96 15.34 -6.30 -12.91
C ILE A 96 15.78 -5.66 -14.24
N ALA A 97 17.05 -5.78 -14.59
CA ALA A 97 17.56 -5.21 -15.86
C ALA A 97 16.86 -5.79 -17.09
N ASN A 98 16.56 -7.10 -17.08
CA ASN A 98 15.86 -7.77 -18.18
C ASN A 98 14.38 -7.40 -18.25
N ASN A 99 13.71 -7.23 -17.10
CA ASN A 99 12.27 -7.04 -17.01
C ASN A 99 11.83 -5.57 -17.06
N HIS A 100 12.68 -4.66 -16.52
CA HIS A 100 12.32 -3.26 -16.29
C HIS A 100 13.37 -2.26 -16.80
N GLY A 101 14.49 -2.74 -17.36
CA GLY A 101 15.57 -1.87 -17.78
C GLY A 101 16.49 -1.42 -16.64
N THR A 102 17.31 -0.42 -16.91
CA THR A 102 18.30 0.16 -15.97
C THR A 102 18.06 1.65 -15.70
N ASP A 103 16.95 2.17 -16.16
CA ASP A 103 16.47 3.54 -15.96
C ASP A 103 15.88 3.74 -14.53
N ASP A 104 15.15 4.83 -14.31
CA ASP A 104 14.59 5.22 -13.02
C ASP A 104 13.83 4.08 -12.33
N LEU A 105 12.90 3.42 -13.04
CA LEU A 105 12.13 2.30 -12.48
C LEU A 105 13.03 1.13 -12.09
N GLY A 106 13.97 0.75 -12.94
CA GLY A 106 14.92 -0.32 -12.66
C GLY A 106 15.80 -0.01 -11.46
N GLN A 107 16.27 1.23 -11.30
CA GLN A 107 17.08 1.65 -10.15
C GLN A 107 16.26 1.62 -8.86
N LYS A 108 15.03 2.12 -8.86
CA LYS A 108 14.11 2.08 -7.70
C LYS A 108 13.82 0.64 -7.28
N LEU A 109 13.49 -0.25 -8.22
CA LEU A 109 13.26 -1.67 -7.94
C LEU A 109 14.53 -2.37 -7.41
N LEU A 110 15.71 -1.98 -7.88
CA LEU A 110 16.96 -2.53 -7.38
C LEU A 110 17.20 -2.12 -5.92
N LYS A 111 16.99 -0.87 -5.56
CA LYS A 111 17.04 -0.42 -4.17
C LYS A 111 16.02 -1.15 -3.30
N CYS A 112 14.78 -1.32 -3.79
CA CYS A 112 13.76 -2.13 -3.12
C CYS A 112 14.24 -3.58 -2.90
N LEU A 113 14.81 -4.24 -3.91
CA LEU A 113 15.29 -5.63 -3.79
C LEU A 113 16.39 -5.77 -2.71
N VAL A 114 17.30 -4.80 -2.66
CA VAL A 114 18.43 -4.82 -1.70
C VAL A 114 17.97 -4.55 -0.27
N HIS A 115 17.10 -3.55 -0.09
CA HIS A 115 16.78 -3.06 1.24
C HIS A 115 15.53 -3.71 1.84
N LEU A 116 14.44 -3.93 1.08
CA LEU A 116 13.22 -4.55 1.60
C LEU A 116 13.43 -6.02 2.02
N LYS A 117 14.38 -6.72 1.41
CA LYS A 117 14.77 -8.07 1.85
C LYS A 117 15.14 -8.13 3.33
N LYS A 118 15.66 -7.02 3.91
CA LYS A 118 16.04 -6.93 5.33
C LYS A 118 14.85 -6.96 6.28
N LEU A 119 13.64 -6.70 5.78
CA LEU A 119 12.41 -6.72 6.56
C LEU A 119 11.90 -8.13 6.83
N ASN A 120 12.48 -9.16 6.21
CA ASN A 120 12.09 -10.58 6.37
C ASN A 120 10.57 -10.80 6.18
N ILE A 121 10.01 -10.21 5.13
CA ILE A 121 8.58 -10.25 4.83
C ILE A 121 8.17 -11.69 4.49
N GLN A 122 7.32 -12.27 5.33
CA GLN A 122 6.66 -13.55 5.07
C GLN A 122 5.37 -13.29 4.29
N GLY A 123 5.13 -14.10 3.24
CA GLY A 123 4.02 -13.83 2.32
C GLY A 123 4.34 -12.73 1.31
N VAL A 124 3.32 -12.18 0.66
CA VAL A 124 3.43 -11.19 -0.41
C VAL A 124 2.58 -9.96 -0.08
N VAL A 125 3.18 -8.79 -0.19
CA VAL A 125 2.53 -7.50 0.07
C VAL A 125 2.79 -6.52 -1.06
N GLN A 126 1.92 -5.50 -1.16
CA GLN A 126 2.13 -4.35 -2.03
C GLN A 126 2.14 -3.07 -1.20
N GLY A 127 3.01 -2.18 -1.58
CA GLY A 127 3.06 -0.82 -1.05
C GLY A 127 3.43 0.19 -2.13
N ASP A 128 3.23 1.45 -1.80
CA ASP A 128 3.62 2.58 -2.64
C ASP A 128 4.98 3.10 -2.19
N LEU A 129 5.95 3.15 -3.10
CA LEU A 129 7.26 3.72 -2.85
C LEU A 129 7.13 5.23 -2.68
N LEU A 130 7.56 5.75 -1.54
CA LEU A 130 7.54 7.19 -1.25
C LEU A 130 8.83 7.86 -1.70
N PHE A 131 9.97 7.21 -1.47
CA PHE A 131 11.28 7.75 -1.83
C PHE A 131 12.35 6.66 -1.86
N THR A 132 13.40 6.95 -2.58
CA THR A 132 14.74 6.41 -2.34
C THR A 132 15.61 7.54 -1.74
N ASP A 133 16.77 7.22 -1.19
CA ASP A 133 17.66 8.24 -0.62
C ASP A 133 18.11 9.32 -1.64
N GLU A 134 18.01 9.04 -2.93
CA GLU A 134 18.28 9.98 -4.03
C GLU A 134 17.13 10.96 -4.29
N ASP A 135 15.92 10.61 -3.88
CA ASP A 135 14.73 11.47 -4.06
C ASP A 135 14.58 12.53 -2.96
N ILE A 136 15.32 12.38 -1.83
CA ILE A 136 15.21 13.26 -0.68
C ILE A 136 15.99 14.56 -0.92
N THR A 137 15.31 15.69 -0.74
CA THR A 137 15.92 17.02 -0.76
C THR A 137 15.66 17.77 0.54
N ARG A 138 16.58 18.66 0.92
CA ARG A 138 16.41 19.53 2.10
C ARG A 138 15.90 20.89 1.66
N LYS A 139 14.76 21.32 2.22
CA LYS A 139 14.13 22.61 1.92
C LYS A 139 13.62 23.27 3.18
N ASN A 140 13.63 24.61 3.19
CA ASN A 140 12.90 25.36 4.20
C ASN A 140 11.42 25.41 3.84
N VAL A 141 10.56 24.95 4.75
CA VAL A 141 9.10 25.05 4.66
C VAL A 141 8.64 25.78 5.92
N ASP A 142 7.94 26.90 5.76
CA ASP A 142 7.46 27.74 6.84
C ASP A 142 8.57 28.14 7.84
N GLY A 143 9.77 28.45 7.30
CA GLY A 143 10.93 28.88 8.09
C GLY A 143 11.66 27.76 8.85
N LYS A 144 11.30 26.51 8.65
CA LYS A 144 11.92 25.34 9.30
C LYS A 144 12.59 24.41 8.28
N PRO A 145 13.77 23.85 8.63
CA PRO A 145 14.40 22.82 7.80
C PRO A 145 13.54 21.56 7.70
N ASN A 146 13.29 21.08 6.49
CA ASN A 146 12.51 19.89 6.22
C ASN A 146 13.23 18.99 5.20
N LEU A 147 13.06 17.68 5.36
CA LEU A 147 13.28 16.68 4.31
C LEU A 147 12.04 16.67 3.42
N THR A 148 12.22 16.78 2.11
CA THR A 148 11.12 16.78 1.15
C THR A 148 11.36 15.74 0.07
N PHE A 149 10.27 15.07 -0.37
CA PHE A 149 10.26 14.12 -1.47
C PHE A 149 8.91 14.17 -2.18
N THR A 150 8.92 13.92 -3.49
CA THR A 150 7.72 13.99 -4.34
C THR A 150 7.66 12.72 -5.17
N PRO A 151 7.05 11.64 -4.64
CA PRO A 151 7.02 10.36 -5.35
C PRO A 151 6.19 10.38 -6.62
N ASN A 152 5.11 11.16 -6.64
CA ASN A 152 4.22 11.33 -7.78
C ASN A 152 3.78 12.79 -7.90
N THR A 153 2.59 13.15 -7.42
CA THR A 153 2.04 14.51 -7.51
C THR A 153 2.22 15.31 -6.21
N ILE A 154 2.07 14.63 -5.07
CA ILE A 154 2.12 15.26 -3.75
C ILE A 154 3.58 15.37 -3.28
N THR A 155 3.96 16.55 -2.81
CA THR A 155 5.23 16.75 -2.10
C THR A 155 5.01 16.57 -0.60
N TYR A 156 5.72 15.64 -0.02
CA TYR A 156 5.79 15.43 1.43
C TYR A 156 6.91 16.27 2.03
N ALA A 157 6.65 16.88 3.17
CA ALA A 157 7.64 17.64 3.92
C ALA A 157 7.63 17.17 5.39
N VAL A 158 8.79 16.77 5.88
CA VAL A 158 8.95 16.26 7.24
C VAL A 158 10.02 17.07 7.96
N PRO A 159 9.73 17.63 9.15
CA PRO A 159 10.72 18.40 9.91
C PRO A 159 11.98 17.56 10.19
N GLU A 160 13.14 18.04 9.74
CA GLU A 160 14.41 17.31 9.81
C GLU A 160 14.79 16.93 11.25
N ALA A 161 14.49 17.79 12.21
CA ALA A 161 14.81 17.59 13.63
C ALA A 161 13.87 16.57 14.34
N SER A 162 12.72 16.23 13.72
CA SER A 162 11.77 15.28 14.30
C SER A 162 12.33 13.84 14.29
N ASP A 163 11.77 12.97 15.13
CA ASP A 163 12.17 11.55 15.15
C ASP A 163 11.83 10.86 13.82
N LEU A 164 10.72 11.25 13.18
CA LEU A 164 10.35 10.80 11.84
C LEU A 164 11.36 11.29 10.80
N GLY A 165 11.77 12.57 10.86
CA GLY A 165 12.79 13.13 9.97
C GLY A 165 14.11 12.38 10.08
N LYS A 166 14.57 12.09 11.29
CA LYS A 166 15.79 11.29 11.53
C LYS A 166 15.70 9.85 10.99
N GLN A 167 14.51 9.23 11.03
CA GLN A 167 14.30 7.90 10.43
C GLN A 167 14.38 7.97 8.91
N ILE A 168 13.70 8.94 8.31
CA ILE A 168 13.70 9.15 6.86
C ILE A 168 15.10 9.49 6.34
N ASP A 169 15.84 10.33 7.03
CA ASP A 169 17.21 10.74 6.63
C ASP A 169 18.20 9.57 6.58
N ARG A 170 17.99 8.53 7.39
CA ARG A 170 18.84 7.32 7.39
C ARG A 170 18.41 6.29 6.36
N ALA A 171 17.13 6.30 5.99
CA ALA A 171 16.55 5.28 5.13
C ALA A 171 17.08 5.39 3.70
N LYS A 172 17.27 4.23 3.07
CA LYS A 172 17.59 4.10 1.65
C LYS A 172 16.35 3.92 0.79
N VAL A 173 15.24 3.50 1.42
CA VAL A 173 13.93 3.28 0.80
C VAL A 173 12.85 3.65 1.81
N GLY A 174 11.83 4.38 1.36
CA GLY A 174 10.60 4.63 2.11
C GLY A 174 9.39 4.06 1.37
N ILE A 175 8.58 3.25 2.05
CA ILE A 175 7.43 2.57 1.46
C ILE A 175 6.26 2.48 2.44
N ILE A 176 5.03 2.66 1.95
CA ILE A 176 3.80 2.43 2.72
C ILE A 176 3.07 1.22 2.15
N PHE A 177 2.91 0.19 2.98
CA PHE A 177 2.21 -1.03 2.60
C PHE A 177 0.70 -0.88 2.80
N HIS A 178 -0.09 -1.36 1.85
CA HIS A 178 -1.56 -1.20 1.86
C HIS A 178 -2.33 -2.43 1.39
N THR A 179 -1.67 -3.44 0.83
CA THR A 179 -2.32 -4.65 0.31
C THR A 179 -1.52 -5.88 0.72
N THR A 180 -2.23 -6.90 1.16
CA THR A 180 -1.70 -8.25 1.35
C THR A 180 -2.23 -9.15 0.24
N TYR A 181 -1.42 -10.08 -0.22
CA TYR A 181 -1.82 -11.10 -1.19
C TYR A 181 -1.90 -12.47 -0.53
N VAL A 182 -2.99 -13.19 -0.76
CA VAL A 182 -3.25 -14.52 -0.20
C VAL A 182 -3.49 -15.52 -1.32
N GLY A 183 -2.79 -16.64 -1.27
CA GLY A 183 -2.85 -17.71 -2.25
C GLY A 183 -1.75 -18.74 -2.03
N GLU A 184 -1.89 -19.94 -2.59
CA GLU A 184 -0.90 -21.02 -2.47
C GLU A 184 0.29 -20.83 -3.44
N SER A 185 0.08 -20.14 -4.56
CA SER A 185 1.10 -19.79 -5.55
C SER A 185 0.96 -18.34 -5.96
N LEU A 186 2.01 -17.73 -6.56
CA LEU A 186 1.88 -16.36 -7.12
C LEU A 186 0.77 -16.27 -8.17
N ALA A 187 0.52 -17.37 -8.91
CA ALA A 187 -0.52 -17.41 -9.93
C ALA A 187 -1.94 -17.34 -9.34
N ASP A 188 -2.14 -17.79 -8.11
CA ASP A 188 -3.46 -17.91 -7.46
C ASP A 188 -3.72 -16.82 -6.42
N MET A 189 -2.79 -15.87 -6.26
CA MET A 189 -2.93 -14.81 -5.27
C MET A 189 -4.09 -13.88 -5.54
N ASN A 190 -4.80 -13.55 -4.46
CA ASN A 190 -5.86 -12.55 -4.43
C ASN A 190 -5.46 -11.39 -3.51
N ALA A 191 -5.76 -10.16 -3.94
CA ALA A 191 -5.49 -8.95 -3.17
C ALA A 191 -6.51 -8.79 -2.05
N GLN A 192 -6.02 -8.48 -0.85
CA GLN A 192 -6.82 -8.08 0.31
C GLN A 192 -6.37 -6.71 0.78
N GLY A 193 -7.31 -5.85 1.16
CA GLY A 193 -7.02 -4.52 1.70
C GLY A 193 -6.34 -4.62 3.06
N GLY A 194 -5.35 -3.74 3.26
CA GLY A 194 -4.55 -3.70 4.47
C GLY A 194 -3.28 -4.56 4.39
N ALA A 195 -2.29 -4.17 5.18
CA ALA A 195 -1.05 -4.91 5.34
C ALA A 195 -0.63 -4.86 6.81
N ASP A 196 -0.52 -6.01 7.45
CA ASP A 196 0.04 -6.08 8.80
C ASP A 196 1.57 -6.10 8.70
N VAL A 197 2.18 -4.97 9.09
CA VAL A 197 3.63 -4.79 9.11
C VAL A 197 4.25 -5.05 10.48
N SER A 198 3.47 -5.45 11.47
CA SER A 198 3.93 -5.63 12.85
C SER A 198 4.98 -6.73 13.01
N SER A 199 4.94 -7.74 12.14
CA SER A 199 5.88 -8.87 12.10
C SER A 199 7.15 -8.57 11.32
N PHE A 200 7.26 -7.43 10.61
CA PHE A 200 8.43 -7.11 9.79
C PHE A 200 9.63 -6.76 10.65
N ALA A 201 10.78 -7.26 10.26
CA ALA A 201 12.04 -6.92 10.92
C ALA A 201 12.37 -5.42 10.72
N LYS A 202 12.81 -4.76 11.77
CA LYS A 202 13.23 -3.36 11.70
C LYS A 202 14.60 -3.23 11.04
N SER A 203 14.76 -2.22 10.19
CA SER A 203 16.04 -1.87 9.55
C SER A 203 16.17 -0.36 9.49
N ASN A 204 17.34 0.19 9.78
CA ASN A 204 17.61 1.62 9.60
C ASN A 204 17.63 2.05 8.13
N ASP A 205 17.76 1.11 7.21
CA ASP A 205 17.79 1.39 5.77
C ASP A 205 16.39 1.50 5.16
N VAL A 206 15.34 1.14 5.90
CA VAL A 206 13.98 1.14 5.37
C VAL A 206 13.06 1.90 6.33
N PHE A 207 12.48 2.97 5.81
CA PHE A 207 11.32 3.57 6.42
C PHE A 207 10.08 2.86 5.87
N PHE A 208 9.25 2.32 6.75
CA PHE A 208 7.99 1.68 6.35
C PHE A 208 6.90 1.85 7.41
N ASP A 209 5.67 1.91 6.94
CA ASP A 209 4.46 1.80 7.76
C ASP A 209 3.36 1.15 6.90
N ASN A 210 2.20 0.92 7.48
CA ASN A 210 1.00 0.55 6.75
C ASN A 210 0.13 1.79 6.45
N ALA A 211 -0.78 1.64 5.50
CA ALA A 211 -1.69 2.72 5.11
C ALA A 211 -2.91 2.88 6.04
N THR A 212 -2.97 2.15 7.15
CA THR A 212 -4.10 2.23 8.08
C THR A 212 -4.25 3.65 8.65
N TYR A 213 -5.44 4.22 8.54
CA TYR A 213 -5.74 5.50 9.14
C TYR A 213 -5.72 5.36 10.68
N LYS A 214 -4.97 6.22 11.33
CA LYS A 214 -4.88 6.29 12.80
C LYS A 214 -5.44 7.63 13.23
N ASP A 215 -6.68 7.65 13.73
CA ASP A 215 -7.23 8.84 14.36
C ASP A 215 -6.68 8.95 15.79
N VAL A 216 -5.90 9.97 16.04
CA VAL A 216 -5.34 10.29 17.36
C VAL A 216 -6.24 11.24 18.16
N SER A 217 -7.30 11.78 17.54
CA SER A 217 -8.21 12.75 18.15
C SER A 217 -9.48 12.14 18.74
N GLY A 218 -9.75 10.86 18.47
CA GLY A 218 -10.94 10.14 18.93
C GLY A 218 -11.70 9.42 17.82
N SER A 219 -12.97 9.12 18.02
CA SER A 219 -13.80 8.46 17.01
C SER A 219 -14.45 9.50 16.09
N ALA A 220 -14.31 9.31 14.77
CA ALA A 220 -15.09 10.08 13.78
C ALA A 220 -16.56 9.62 13.82
N LYS A 221 -17.46 10.56 14.11
CA LYS A 221 -18.91 10.34 14.05
C LYS A 221 -19.56 11.52 13.35
N PHE A 222 -20.55 11.23 12.52
CA PHE A 222 -21.43 12.28 12.03
C PHE A 222 -22.24 12.88 13.17
N THR A 223 -22.38 14.18 13.16
CA THR A 223 -23.37 14.88 13.96
C THR A 223 -24.79 14.55 13.46
N ASP A 224 -25.81 14.79 14.28
CA ASP A 224 -27.22 14.61 13.86
C ASP A 224 -27.57 15.48 12.65
N GLU A 225 -26.93 16.63 12.50
CA GLU A 225 -27.14 17.55 11.39
C GLU A 225 -26.51 17.01 10.09
N GLU A 226 -25.25 16.59 10.13
CA GLU A 226 -24.59 15.94 8.99
C GLU A 226 -25.32 14.67 8.55
N THR A 227 -25.81 13.87 9.50
CA THR A 227 -26.56 12.65 9.22
C THR A 227 -27.86 12.90 8.45
N LYS A 228 -28.49 14.08 8.56
CA LYS A 228 -29.69 14.44 7.83
C LYS A 228 -29.44 14.80 6.36
N HIS A 229 -28.22 15.10 6.01
CA HIS A 229 -27.82 15.52 4.65
C HIS A 229 -27.31 14.35 3.79
N ILE A 230 -27.19 13.15 4.35
CA ILE A 230 -26.80 11.91 3.69
C ILE A 230 -28.00 11.01 3.49
#